data_df174247e259f0fdfa0c94b72d9c2f41
#
_entry.id   df174247e259f0fdfa0c94b72d9c2f41
#
_cell.length_a   1.000
_cell.length_b   1.000
_cell.length_c   1.000
_cell.angle_alpha   90.00
_cell.angle_beta   90.00
_cell.angle_gamma   90.00
#
_symmetry.space_group_name_H-M   'P 1'
#
loop_
_entity.id
_entity.type
_entity.pdbx_description
1 polymer ?
#
loop_
_entity_poly.entity_id
_entity_poly.type
_entity_poly.pdbx_seq_one_letter_code
_entity_poly.pdbx_strand_id
1 'polypeptide(L)'
;MKFSLFSLAALAASAMAAPAAQVAARQVPSVPVSNGAVSQVESIATSQTVTKTVTKKITAVSVSNTGGVVKVLTIAVDQVKSQTTTIKEVITKVKSNAISKAAAVKVVTAEVHSLNELLTAVVNQLKDVVSIKINIPDVKVILGLVIQLLHELVGVAKEVLSILGLDNVIGSAFELLFQTVATLLGLVTQLIGDIVPGLVDILSNILDTLSGTPLGPIIQPVSNIFDGLTGYLTQGTA
;
A
#
# COMPACT_ATOMS: atom_id res chain seq x y z
N MET A 1 27.10 -14.52 20.54
CA MET A 1 27.83 -13.80 19.48
C MET A 1 27.15 -12.47 19.29
N LYS A 2 27.85 -11.39 19.68
CA LYS A 2 27.35 -10.01 19.59
C LYS A 2 27.61 -9.53 18.17
N PHE A 3 26.57 -9.19 17.38
CA PHE A 3 26.75 -8.46 16.14
C PHE A 3 26.41 -6.99 16.35
N SER A 4 27.46 -6.21 16.25
CA SER A 4 27.48 -4.76 16.33
C SER A 4 26.85 -4.16 15.07
N LEU A 5 25.77 -3.39 15.23
CA LEU A 5 25.16 -2.55 14.21
C LEU A 5 25.83 -1.17 14.26
N PHE A 6 26.93 -1.02 13.56
CA PHE A 6 27.49 0.30 13.31
C PHE A 6 27.90 0.43 11.85
N SER A 7 27.62 1.60 11.32
CA SER A 7 28.14 2.18 10.09
C SER A 7 27.26 2.03 8.84
N LEU A 8 26.50 3.05 8.58
CA LEU A 8 26.51 3.70 7.27
C LEU A 8 26.00 5.16 7.38
N ALA A 9 26.88 6.04 7.81
CA ALA A 9 26.74 7.48 7.59
C ALA A 9 28.07 7.99 7.01
N ALA A 10 28.23 7.86 5.71
CA ALA A 10 29.27 8.53 4.96
C ALA A 10 28.66 9.03 3.66
N LEU A 11 28.08 10.24 3.70
CA LEU A 11 27.84 11.01 2.48
C LEU A 11 28.89 12.12 2.45
N ALA A 12 29.82 11.94 1.52
CA ALA A 12 30.93 12.84 1.25
C ALA A 12 30.43 14.26 0.91
N ALA A 13 30.87 15.22 1.71
CA ALA A 13 30.81 16.62 1.36
C ALA A 13 32.04 16.94 0.46
N SER A 14 31.80 17.12 -0.83
CA SER A 14 32.80 17.67 -1.75
C SER A 14 32.92 19.16 -1.50
N ALA A 15 33.98 19.59 -0.82
CA ALA A 15 34.34 20.98 -0.67
C ALA A 15 34.99 21.45 -1.97
N MET A 16 34.30 22.27 -2.74
CA MET A 16 34.90 23.12 -3.77
C MET A 16 35.33 24.43 -3.10
N ALA A 17 36.62 24.63 -3.01
CA ALA A 17 37.23 25.89 -2.61
C ALA A 17 37.11 26.89 -3.76
N ALA A 18 36.47 28.03 -3.53
CA ALA A 18 36.55 29.21 -4.37
C ALA A 18 36.96 30.43 -3.50
N PRO A 19 37.70 31.43 -4.07
CA PRO A 19 38.45 32.40 -3.30
C PRO A 19 37.59 33.47 -2.66
N ALA A 20 38.11 33.97 -1.55
CA ALA A 20 37.53 35.02 -0.74
C ALA A 20 37.27 36.33 -1.51
N ALA A 21 36.02 36.74 -1.57
CA ALA A 21 35.62 38.13 -1.73
C ALA A 21 34.86 38.55 -0.47
N GLN A 22 35.44 39.51 0.26
CA GLN A 22 34.80 40.14 1.41
C GLN A 22 33.55 40.87 0.94
N VAL A 23 32.38 40.37 1.33
CA VAL A 23 31.13 41.10 1.24
C VAL A 23 30.50 41.12 2.62
N ALA A 24 30.14 42.33 3.04
CA ALA A 24 29.58 42.69 4.33
C ALA A 24 28.53 41.73 4.82
N ALA A 25 28.63 41.35 6.09
CA ALA A 25 27.68 40.53 6.82
C ALA A 25 26.28 41.15 6.82
N ARG A 26 25.44 40.74 5.89
CA ARG A 26 23.99 40.84 6.03
C ARG A 26 23.56 39.59 6.83
N GLN A 27 23.16 39.80 8.06
CA GLN A 27 22.50 38.76 8.85
C GLN A 27 21.27 38.30 8.07
N VAL A 28 21.40 37.14 7.44
CA VAL A 28 20.24 36.39 6.94
C VAL A 28 19.54 35.82 8.18
N PRO A 29 18.26 36.15 8.43
CA PRO A 29 17.55 35.53 9.54
C PRO A 29 17.59 34.03 9.32
N SER A 30 18.16 33.31 10.29
CA SER A 30 18.14 31.86 10.35
C SER A 30 16.66 31.42 10.43
N VAL A 31 16.11 30.98 9.29
CA VAL A 31 14.82 30.33 9.28
C VAL A 31 14.99 29.05 10.12
N PRO A 32 14.23 28.88 11.20
CA PRO A 32 14.29 27.64 11.98
C PRO A 32 13.89 26.50 11.06
N VAL A 33 14.85 25.64 10.71
CA VAL A 33 14.54 24.38 10.03
C VAL A 33 13.69 23.60 11.03
N SER A 34 12.40 23.50 10.76
CA SER A 34 11.48 22.82 11.66
C SER A 34 11.92 21.35 11.75
N ASN A 35 12.21 20.90 12.98
CA ASN A 35 12.57 19.49 13.28
C ASN A 35 11.56 18.48 12.69
N GLY A 36 10.35 18.94 12.32
CA GLY A 36 9.33 18.16 11.64
C GLY A 36 9.71 17.67 10.23
N ALA A 37 10.54 18.42 9.48
CA ALA A 37 10.92 18.02 8.11
C ALA A 37 11.93 16.86 8.12
N VAL A 38 12.87 16.87 9.08
CA VAL A 38 13.90 15.82 9.19
C VAL A 38 13.28 14.48 9.61
N SER A 39 12.39 14.50 10.61
CA SER A 39 11.71 13.29 11.08
C SER A 39 10.78 12.67 10.02
N GLN A 40 10.23 13.48 9.12
CA GLN A 40 9.39 12.98 8.02
C GLN A 40 10.22 12.27 6.94
N VAL A 41 11.39 12.79 6.59
CA VAL A 41 12.29 12.14 5.63
C VAL A 41 12.81 10.81 6.18
N GLU A 42 13.13 10.75 7.46
CA GLU A 42 13.55 9.51 8.12
C GLU A 42 12.44 8.46 8.15
N SER A 43 11.19 8.85 8.41
CA SER A 43 10.06 7.91 8.42
C SER A 43 9.78 7.32 7.04
N ILE A 44 9.83 8.12 5.97
CA ILE A 44 9.67 7.66 4.58
C ILE A 44 10.81 6.71 4.20
N ALA A 45 12.05 7.05 4.51
CA ALA A 45 13.21 6.21 4.20
C ALA A 45 13.15 4.85 4.93
N THR A 46 12.69 4.85 6.18
CA THR A 46 12.50 3.62 6.96
C THR A 46 11.42 2.75 6.37
N SER A 47 10.27 3.31 6.04
CA SER A 47 9.15 2.58 5.44
C SER A 47 9.52 1.95 4.10
N GLN A 48 10.18 2.69 3.21
CA GLN A 48 10.67 2.17 1.93
C GLN A 48 11.67 1.01 2.11
N THR A 49 12.55 1.09 3.11
CA THR A 49 13.51 0.03 3.40
C THR A 49 12.82 -1.23 3.90
N VAL A 50 11.82 -1.09 4.77
CA VAL A 50 11.00 -2.21 5.26
C VAL A 50 10.24 -2.85 4.10
N THR A 51 9.59 -2.05 3.25
CA THR A 51 8.86 -2.55 2.07
C THR A 51 9.78 -3.36 1.15
N LYS A 52 10.96 -2.86 0.80
CA LYS A 52 11.93 -3.61 -0.01
C LYS A 52 12.35 -4.93 0.63
N THR A 53 12.51 -4.97 1.95
CA THR A 53 12.84 -6.19 2.69
C THR A 53 11.70 -7.19 2.64
N VAL A 54 10.45 -6.74 2.83
CA VAL A 54 9.26 -7.59 2.78
C VAL A 54 9.00 -8.08 1.35
N THR A 55 9.17 -7.24 0.34
CA THR A 55 9.09 -7.62 -1.07
C THR A 55 10.07 -8.76 -1.39
N LYS A 56 11.32 -8.66 -0.92
CA LYS A 56 12.30 -9.78 -1.04
C LYS A 56 11.85 -11.05 -0.33
N LYS A 57 11.19 -10.94 0.84
CA LYS A 57 10.64 -12.11 1.52
C LYS A 57 9.52 -12.76 0.72
N ILE A 58 8.63 -11.96 0.13
CA ILE A 58 7.54 -12.43 -0.73
C ILE A 58 8.11 -13.16 -1.94
N THR A 59 9.05 -12.57 -2.66
CA THR A 59 9.66 -13.18 -3.86
C THR A 59 10.49 -14.43 -3.55
N ALA A 60 10.93 -14.61 -2.32
CA ALA A 60 11.64 -15.82 -1.87
C ALA A 60 10.71 -16.97 -1.46
N VAL A 61 9.39 -16.74 -1.36
CA VAL A 61 8.42 -17.81 -1.05
C VAL A 61 8.21 -18.65 -2.30
N SER A 62 8.46 -19.95 -2.20
CA SER A 62 8.05 -20.89 -3.26
C SER A 62 6.54 -21.10 -3.21
N VAL A 63 5.84 -20.76 -4.28
CA VAL A 63 4.38 -20.91 -4.39
C VAL A 63 4.07 -22.10 -5.31
N SER A 64 4.35 -23.30 -4.81
CA SER A 64 4.06 -24.57 -5.47
C SER A 64 2.82 -25.28 -4.94
N ASN A 65 2.23 -24.76 -3.87
CA ASN A 65 1.04 -25.28 -3.21
C ASN A 65 0.24 -24.18 -2.51
N THR A 66 -0.93 -24.50 -1.99
CA THR A 66 -1.82 -23.57 -1.27
C THR A 66 -1.16 -22.90 -0.08
N GLY A 67 -0.31 -23.64 0.66
CA GLY A 67 0.42 -23.08 1.80
C GLY A 67 1.38 -21.95 1.38
N GLY A 68 1.96 -22.03 0.20
CA GLY A 68 2.74 -20.94 -0.39
C GLY A 68 1.89 -19.69 -0.67
N VAL A 69 0.70 -19.87 -1.25
CA VAL A 69 -0.26 -18.78 -1.50
C VAL A 69 -0.66 -18.11 -0.18
N VAL A 70 -1.09 -18.90 0.80
CA VAL A 70 -1.47 -18.40 2.13
C VAL A 70 -0.32 -17.62 2.78
N LYS A 71 0.90 -18.15 2.71
CA LYS A 71 2.09 -17.49 3.27
C LYS A 71 2.37 -16.13 2.63
N VAL A 72 2.31 -16.05 1.29
CA VAL A 72 2.49 -14.79 0.55
C VAL A 72 1.43 -13.76 0.97
N LEU A 73 0.16 -14.16 1.00
CA LEU A 73 -0.95 -13.28 1.38
C LEU A 73 -0.86 -12.85 2.86
N THR A 74 -0.47 -13.74 3.76
CA THR A 74 -0.26 -13.40 5.19
C THR A 74 0.82 -12.32 5.35
N ILE A 75 1.98 -12.50 4.72
CA ILE A 75 3.06 -11.51 4.75
C ILE A 75 2.57 -10.17 4.19
N ALA A 76 1.81 -10.20 3.10
CA ALA A 76 1.27 -9.00 2.48
C ALA A 76 0.28 -8.28 3.41
N VAL A 77 -0.67 -8.99 4.01
CA VAL A 77 -1.67 -8.43 4.94
C VAL A 77 -0.98 -7.79 6.16
N ASP A 78 0.01 -8.45 6.77
CA ASP A 78 0.73 -7.92 7.92
C ASP A 78 1.48 -6.63 7.55
N GLN A 79 2.11 -6.58 6.39
CA GLN A 79 2.81 -5.38 5.92
C GLN A 79 1.83 -4.26 5.56
N VAL A 80 0.70 -4.58 4.90
CA VAL A 80 -0.37 -3.60 4.63
C VAL A 80 -0.87 -2.97 5.92
N LYS A 81 -1.16 -3.77 6.96
CA LYS A 81 -1.57 -3.26 8.28
C LYS A 81 -0.53 -2.32 8.89
N SER A 82 0.74 -2.66 8.79
CA SER A 82 1.83 -1.81 9.30
C SER A 82 1.85 -0.45 8.57
N GLN A 83 1.79 -0.45 7.24
CA GLN A 83 1.81 0.78 6.44
C GLN A 83 0.54 1.62 6.59
N THR A 84 -0.63 0.98 6.64
CA THR A 84 -1.90 1.70 6.90
C THR A 84 -1.92 2.34 8.28
N THR A 85 -1.31 1.70 9.28
CA THR A 85 -1.12 2.30 10.61
C THR A 85 -0.24 3.55 10.52
N THR A 86 0.88 3.51 9.81
CA THR A 86 1.74 4.68 9.57
C THR A 86 0.96 5.83 8.91
N ILE A 87 0.15 5.53 7.89
CA ILE A 87 -0.70 6.54 7.24
C ILE A 87 -1.71 7.13 8.23
N LYS A 88 -2.38 6.31 9.04
CA LYS A 88 -3.34 6.75 10.07
C LYS A 88 -2.67 7.66 11.12
N GLU A 89 -1.43 7.36 11.52
CA GLU A 89 -0.65 8.23 12.40
C GLU A 89 -0.36 9.59 11.77
N VAL A 90 0.01 9.61 10.49
CA VAL A 90 0.22 10.86 9.74
C VAL A 90 -1.07 11.68 9.70
N ILE A 91 -2.21 11.06 9.41
CA ILE A 91 -3.52 11.72 9.41
C ILE A 91 -3.86 12.27 10.80
N THR A 92 -3.57 11.53 11.86
CA THR A 92 -3.77 11.99 13.25
C THR A 92 -2.92 13.23 13.56
N LYS A 93 -1.68 13.27 13.10
CA LYS A 93 -0.81 14.45 13.22
C LYS A 93 -1.34 15.67 12.46
N VAL A 94 -1.99 15.46 11.31
CA VAL A 94 -2.68 16.54 10.59
C VAL A 94 -3.88 17.06 11.39
N LYS A 95 -4.71 16.15 11.93
CA LYS A 95 -5.88 16.51 12.76
C LYS A 95 -5.48 17.33 14.00
N SER A 96 -4.32 17.03 14.59
CA SER A 96 -3.76 17.76 15.73
C SER A 96 -2.94 19.02 15.35
N ASN A 97 -2.89 19.38 14.08
CA ASN A 97 -2.05 20.45 13.53
C ASN A 97 -0.53 20.28 13.82
N ALA A 98 -0.08 19.09 14.12
CA ALA A 98 1.34 18.78 14.36
C ALA A 98 2.17 18.80 13.05
N ILE A 99 1.52 18.53 11.92
CA ILE A 99 2.13 18.63 10.58
C ILE A 99 1.16 19.30 9.60
N SER A 100 1.71 19.94 8.57
CA SER A 100 0.89 20.56 7.52
C SER A 100 0.27 19.51 6.59
N LYS A 101 -0.87 19.81 5.98
CA LYS A 101 -1.48 18.95 4.94
C LYS A 101 -0.52 18.67 3.80
N ALA A 102 0.24 19.67 3.33
CA ALA A 102 1.19 19.49 2.24
C ALA A 102 2.33 18.51 2.58
N ALA A 103 2.79 18.51 3.83
CA ALA A 103 3.77 17.54 4.30
C ALA A 103 3.16 16.14 4.39
N ALA A 104 1.94 16.03 4.91
CA ALA A 104 1.23 14.77 5.01
C ALA A 104 0.95 14.15 3.63
N VAL A 105 0.56 14.95 2.62
CA VAL A 105 0.36 14.49 1.23
C VAL A 105 1.61 13.77 0.72
N LYS A 106 2.78 14.34 0.92
CA LYS A 106 4.05 13.72 0.48
C LYS A 106 4.30 12.35 1.14
N VAL A 107 4.09 12.27 2.46
CA VAL A 107 4.28 11.01 3.21
C VAL A 107 3.26 9.97 2.79
N VAL A 108 1.98 10.34 2.77
CA VAL A 108 0.88 9.44 2.37
C VAL A 108 1.08 8.91 0.95
N THR A 109 1.45 9.78 0.01
CA THR A 109 1.72 9.37 -1.37
C THR A 109 2.88 8.36 -1.43
N ALA A 110 3.96 8.60 -0.70
CA ALA A 110 5.10 7.66 -0.64
C ALA A 110 4.69 6.31 -0.04
N GLU A 111 3.89 6.29 1.02
CA GLU A 111 3.37 5.05 1.63
C GLU A 111 2.42 4.30 0.69
N VAL A 112 1.53 5.01 -0.03
CA VAL A 112 0.63 4.40 -1.02
C VAL A 112 1.43 3.80 -2.19
N HIS A 113 2.49 4.45 -2.66
CA HIS A 113 3.41 3.85 -3.64
C HIS A 113 4.10 2.61 -3.11
N SER A 114 4.55 2.62 -1.86
CA SER A 114 5.15 1.44 -1.21
C SER A 114 4.15 0.28 -1.07
N LEU A 115 2.88 0.58 -0.76
CA LEU A 115 1.79 -0.41 -0.79
C LEU A 115 1.60 -1.00 -2.19
N ASN A 116 1.62 -0.16 -3.22
CA ASN A 116 1.50 -0.62 -4.60
C ASN A 116 2.67 -1.52 -5.02
N GLU A 117 3.91 -1.17 -4.66
CA GLU A 117 5.10 -2.02 -4.92
C GLU A 117 4.97 -3.38 -4.23
N LEU A 118 4.51 -3.40 -2.97
CA LEU A 118 4.26 -4.62 -2.22
C LEU A 118 3.23 -5.52 -2.92
N LEU A 119 2.07 -4.97 -3.29
CA LEU A 119 1.00 -5.71 -3.94
C LEU A 119 1.38 -6.17 -5.35
N THR A 120 2.17 -5.37 -6.08
CA THR A 120 2.74 -5.77 -7.36
C THR A 120 3.65 -7.00 -7.20
N ALA A 121 4.45 -7.07 -6.13
CA ALA A 121 5.27 -8.25 -5.84
C ALA A 121 4.40 -9.48 -5.53
N VAL A 122 3.30 -9.30 -4.80
CA VAL A 122 2.32 -10.38 -4.55
C VAL A 122 1.71 -10.88 -5.85
N VAL A 123 1.22 -9.96 -6.70
CA VAL A 123 0.66 -10.28 -8.02
C VAL A 123 1.68 -11.07 -8.86
N ASN A 124 2.93 -10.59 -8.93
CA ASN A 124 3.99 -11.26 -9.69
C ASN A 124 4.31 -12.65 -9.15
N GLN A 125 4.21 -12.86 -7.83
CA GLN A 125 4.46 -14.16 -7.21
C GLN A 125 3.28 -15.14 -7.43
N LEU A 126 2.06 -14.64 -7.54
CA LEU A 126 0.87 -15.46 -7.73
C LEU A 126 0.54 -15.74 -9.20
N LYS A 127 0.92 -14.88 -10.15
CA LYS A 127 0.60 -15.05 -11.57
C LYS A 127 1.21 -16.31 -12.19
N ASP A 128 2.36 -16.77 -11.68
CA ASP A 128 3.05 -17.96 -12.17
C ASP A 128 2.54 -19.25 -11.52
N VAL A 129 1.55 -19.13 -10.63
CA VAL A 129 0.90 -20.25 -9.95
C VAL A 129 -0.18 -20.83 -10.86
N VAL A 130 0.21 -21.77 -11.70
CA VAL A 130 -0.73 -22.45 -12.61
C VAL A 130 -1.15 -23.78 -11.99
N SER A 131 -2.48 -23.98 -11.83
CA SER A 131 -3.08 -25.29 -11.52
C SER A 131 -2.78 -25.87 -10.13
N ILE A 132 -2.78 -25.07 -9.09
CA ILE A 132 -2.78 -25.59 -7.73
C ILE A 132 -4.20 -26.10 -7.40
N LYS A 133 -4.31 -27.35 -6.97
CA LYS A 133 -5.55 -27.85 -6.38
C LYS A 133 -5.71 -27.25 -4.99
N ILE A 134 -6.63 -26.31 -4.86
CA ILE A 134 -6.93 -25.65 -3.58
C ILE A 134 -8.04 -26.42 -2.86
N ASN A 135 -7.79 -26.79 -1.62
CA ASN A 135 -8.80 -27.44 -0.77
C ASN A 135 -9.76 -26.40 -0.18
N ILE A 136 -11.01 -26.77 0.06
CA ILE A 136 -12.07 -25.88 0.60
C ILE A 136 -11.62 -25.13 1.89
N PRO A 137 -10.96 -25.76 2.88
CA PRO A 137 -10.48 -25.04 4.06
C PRO A 137 -9.51 -23.89 3.71
N ASP A 138 -8.61 -24.13 2.76
CA ASP A 138 -7.59 -23.15 2.34
C ASP A 138 -8.21 -21.99 1.56
N VAL A 139 -9.28 -22.24 0.79
CA VAL A 139 -10.09 -21.22 0.12
C VAL A 139 -10.59 -20.20 1.13
N LYS A 140 -11.16 -20.65 2.25
CA LYS A 140 -11.67 -19.75 3.31
C LYS A 140 -10.56 -18.88 3.91
N VAL A 141 -9.39 -19.45 4.11
CA VAL A 141 -8.22 -18.70 4.63
C VAL A 141 -7.78 -17.65 3.63
N ILE A 142 -7.61 -18.00 2.35
CA ILE A 142 -7.22 -17.09 1.28
C ILE A 142 -8.23 -15.93 1.17
N LEU A 143 -9.52 -16.25 1.13
CA LEU A 143 -10.58 -15.25 1.08
C LEU A 143 -10.57 -14.33 2.30
N GLY A 144 -10.39 -14.88 3.50
CA GLY A 144 -10.27 -14.08 4.72
C GLY A 144 -9.12 -13.09 4.68
N LEU A 145 -7.96 -13.49 4.16
CA LEU A 145 -6.80 -12.61 3.98
C LEU A 145 -7.05 -11.52 2.94
N VAL A 146 -7.67 -11.86 1.82
CA VAL A 146 -8.01 -10.88 0.77
C VAL A 146 -9.03 -9.86 1.27
N ILE A 147 -10.08 -10.30 1.96
CA ILE A 147 -11.08 -9.40 2.57
C ILE A 147 -10.42 -8.47 3.58
N GLN A 148 -9.53 -8.98 4.42
CA GLN A 148 -8.81 -8.19 5.41
C GLN A 148 -7.92 -7.14 4.73
N LEU A 149 -7.21 -7.49 3.66
CA LEU A 149 -6.41 -6.58 2.85
C LEU A 149 -7.27 -5.45 2.27
N LEU A 150 -8.39 -5.79 1.65
CA LEU A 150 -9.32 -4.82 1.09
C LEU A 150 -9.87 -3.87 2.16
N HIS A 151 -10.28 -4.41 3.29
CA HIS A 151 -10.83 -3.62 4.39
C HIS A 151 -9.83 -2.58 4.91
N GLU A 152 -8.55 -2.96 5.07
CA GLU A 152 -7.48 -2.04 5.48
C GLU A 152 -7.23 -0.95 4.43
N LEU A 153 -7.12 -1.32 3.16
CA LEU A 153 -6.85 -0.37 2.08
C LEU A 153 -7.99 0.63 1.89
N VAL A 154 -9.23 0.15 1.90
CA VAL A 154 -10.43 0.99 1.78
C VAL A 154 -10.59 1.90 2.98
N GLY A 155 -10.36 1.37 4.18
CA GLY A 155 -10.44 2.14 5.42
C GLY A 155 -9.46 3.32 5.42
N VAL A 156 -8.19 3.06 5.06
CA VAL A 156 -7.19 4.12 5.01
C VAL A 156 -7.45 5.13 3.88
N ALA A 157 -7.91 4.67 2.71
CA ALA A 157 -8.25 5.56 1.61
C ALA A 157 -9.37 6.55 2.00
N LYS A 158 -10.44 6.05 2.65
CA LYS A 158 -11.52 6.92 3.20
C LYS A 158 -10.98 7.96 4.18
N GLU A 159 -10.13 7.55 5.11
CA GLU A 159 -9.59 8.44 6.12
C GLU A 159 -8.69 9.51 5.51
N VAL A 160 -7.80 9.13 4.59
CA VAL A 160 -6.94 10.06 3.84
C VAL A 160 -7.77 11.10 3.10
N LEU A 161 -8.77 10.67 2.33
CA LEU A 161 -9.60 11.57 1.54
C LEU A 161 -10.46 12.50 2.40
N SER A 162 -10.94 12.02 3.54
CA SER A 162 -11.75 12.86 4.45
C SER A 162 -10.96 14.02 5.04
N ILE A 163 -9.65 13.89 5.21
CA ILE A 163 -8.79 14.88 5.90
C ILE A 163 -7.92 15.67 4.93
N LEU A 164 -7.28 15.00 3.98
CA LEU A 164 -6.38 15.65 3.01
C LEU A 164 -7.14 16.15 1.78
N GLY A 165 -8.25 15.51 1.44
CA GLY A 165 -8.97 15.73 0.20
C GLY A 165 -8.42 14.88 -0.95
N LEU A 166 -9.11 14.94 -2.08
CA LEU A 166 -8.69 14.28 -3.32
C LEU A 166 -7.95 15.32 -4.18
N ASP A 167 -6.63 15.38 -4.04
CA ASP A 167 -5.79 16.06 -5.03
C ASP A 167 -5.32 15.07 -6.12
N ASN A 168 -4.79 15.61 -7.21
CA ASN A 168 -4.35 14.79 -8.34
C ASN A 168 -3.26 13.78 -7.95
N VAL A 169 -2.40 14.11 -7.00
CA VAL A 169 -1.28 13.27 -6.58
C VAL A 169 -1.76 12.10 -5.75
N ILE A 170 -2.58 12.36 -4.74
CA ILE A 170 -3.20 11.33 -3.90
C ILE A 170 -4.14 10.45 -4.75
N GLY A 171 -4.96 11.08 -5.61
CA GLY A 171 -5.89 10.38 -6.48
C GLY A 171 -5.19 9.36 -7.37
N SER A 172 -4.15 9.79 -8.11
CA SER A 172 -3.37 8.91 -8.99
C SER A 172 -2.66 7.78 -8.25
N ALA A 173 -2.15 8.05 -7.03
CA ALA A 173 -1.49 7.01 -6.23
C ALA A 173 -2.49 5.92 -5.80
N PHE A 174 -3.67 6.30 -5.33
CA PHE A 174 -4.73 5.33 -4.97
C PHE A 174 -5.31 4.62 -6.19
N GLU A 175 -5.47 5.30 -7.32
CA GLU A 175 -5.92 4.68 -8.57
C GLU A 175 -4.99 3.53 -8.98
N LEU A 176 -3.67 3.77 -9.01
CA LEU A 176 -2.67 2.75 -9.29
C LEU A 176 -2.73 1.59 -8.29
N LEU A 177 -2.87 1.90 -7.00
CA LEU A 177 -3.02 0.90 -5.95
C LEU A 177 -4.24 0.01 -6.19
N PHE A 178 -5.40 0.59 -6.46
CA PHE A 178 -6.64 -0.18 -6.69
C PHE A 178 -6.64 -0.94 -8.02
N GLN A 179 -5.92 -0.49 -9.05
CA GLN A 179 -5.66 -1.28 -10.26
C GLN A 179 -4.87 -2.56 -9.93
N THR A 180 -3.86 -2.44 -9.08
CA THR A 180 -3.08 -3.61 -8.62
C THR A 180 -3.92 -4.54 -7.75
N VAL A 181 -4.76 -3.99 -6.88
CA VAL A 181 -5.73 -4.77 -6.08
C VAL A 181 -6.70 -5.52 -6.98
N ALA A 182 -7.23 -4.87 -8.01
CA ALA A 182 -8.11 -5.50 -8.99
C ALA A 182 -7.42 -6.69 -9.69
N THR A 183 -6.17 -6.51 -10.11
CA THR A 183 -5.36 -7.59 -10.70
C THR A 183 -5.18 -8.76 -9.72
N LEU A 184 -4.88 -8.45 -8.44
CA LEU A 184 -4.74 -9.46 -7.39
C LEU A 184 -6.05 -10.25 -7.19
N LEU A 185 -7.19 -9.57 -7.15
CA LEU A 185 -8.51 -10.20 -7.03
C LEU A 185 -8.79 -11.14 -8.20
N GLY A 186 -8.51 -10.71 -9.43
CA GLY A 186 -8.66 -11.53 -10.63
C GLY A 186 -7.82 -12.82 -10.56
N LEU A 187 -6.55 -12.72 -10.11
CA LEU A 187 -5.68 -13.88 -9.93
C LEU A 187 -6.19 -14.82 -8.82
N VAL A 188 -6.59 -14.27 -7.68
CA VAL A 188 -7.13 -15.08 -6.57
C VAL A 188 -8.39 -15.83 -7.02
N THR A 189 -9.27 -15.17 -7.77
CA THR A 189 -10.48 -15.82 -8.33
C THR A 189 -10.10 -16.97 -9.28
N GLN A 190 -9.13 -16.76 -10.16
CA GLN A 190 -8.65 -17.83 -11.05
C GLN A 190 -8.04 -19.00 -10.28
N LEU A 191 -7.34 -18.74 -9.18
CA LEU A 191 -6.72 -19.76 -8.33
C LEU A 191 -7.76 -20.59 -7.57
N ILE A 192 -8.85 -19.96 -7.13
CA ILE A 192 -9.90 -20.62 -6.32
C ILE A 192 -10.84 -21.43 -7.21
N GLY A 193 -11.01 -21.06 -8.50
CA GLY A 193 -11.80 -21.74 -9.50
C GLY A 193 -13.30 -21.50 -9.38
N ASP A 194 -13.89 -21.72 -8.21
CA ASP A 194 -15.31 -21.44 -7.92
C ASP A 194 -15.45 -20.31 -6.92
N ILE A 195 -16.22 -19.29 -7.29
CA ILE A 195 -16.43 -18.13 -6.44
C ILE A 195 -17.34 -18.53 -5.28
N VAL A 196 -16.84 -18.34 -4.07
CA VAL A 196 -17.64 -18.50 -2.87
C VAL A 196 -18.66 -17.36 -2.80
N PRO A 197 -19.98 -17.63 -2.81
CA PRO A 197 -21.02 -16.60 -2.84
C PRO A 197 -20.83 -15.49 -1.79
N GLY A 198 -20.37 -15.84 -0.59
CA GLY A 198 -20.11 -14.87 0.48
C GLY A 198 -19.01 -13.85 0.17
N LEU A 199 -18.08 -14.10 -0.76
CA LEU A 199 -17.08 -13.10 -1.20
C LEU A 199 -17.76 -12.00 -2.01
N VAL A 200 -18.71 -12.37 -2.86
CA VAL A 200 -19.49 -11.43 -3.67
C VAL A 200 -20.24 -10.45 -2.78
N ASP A 201 -20.92 -10.94 -1.75
CA ASP A 201 -21.68 -10.11 -0.82
C ASP A 201 -20.79 -9.13 -0.04
N ILE A 202 -19.61 -9.58 0.40
CA ILE A 202 -18.66 -8.74 1.14
C ILE A 202 -18.07 -7.68 0.23
N LEU A 203 -17.64 -8.03 -0.98
CA LEU A 203 -17.11 -7.08 -1.95
C LEU A 203 -18.17 -6.07 -2.37
N SER A 204 -19.41 -6.49 -2.61
CA SER A 204 -20.54 -5.62 -2.90
C SER A 204 -20.72 -4.57 -1.82
N ASN A 205 -20.82 -5.00 -0.56
CA ASN A 205 -20.98 -4.08 0.57
C ASN A 205 -19.81 -3.07 0.70
N ILE A 206 -18.58 -3.50 0.42
CA ILE A 206 -17.41 -2.61 0.43
C ILE A 206 -17.52 -1.60 -0.72
N LEU A 207 -17.83 -2.05 -1.93
CA LEU A 207 -17.94 -1.22 -3.12
C LEU A 207 -19.11 -0.25 -3.03
N ASP A 208 -20.28 -0.69 -2.56
CA ASP A 208 -21.46 0.16 -2.36
C ASP A 208 -21.18 1.29 -1.35
N THR A 209 -20.45 0.95 -0.29
CA THR A 209 -20.04 1.96 0.70
C THR A 209 -19.10 3.01 0.10
N LEU A 210 -18.38 2.69 -0.96
CA LEU A 210 -17.40 3.57 -1.62
C LEU A 210 -17.97 4.31 -2.84
N SER A 211 -18.96 3.74 -3.53
CA SER A 211 -19.52 4.28 -4.78
C SER A 211 -20.10 5.69 -4.59
N GLY A 212 -20.67 5.98 -3.42
CA GLY A 212 -21.18 7.31 -3.05
C GLY A 212 -20.13 8.31 -2.56
N THR A 213 -18.86 7.95 -2.58
CA THR A 213 -17.74 8.79 -2.13
C THR A 213 -16.91 9.29 -3.32
N PRO A 214 -16.01 10.29 -3.13
CA PRO A 214 -15.03 10.69 -4.15
C PRO A 214 -14.10 9.56 -4.61
N LEU A 215 -14.11 8.42 -3.93
CA LEU A 215 -13.38 7.20 -4.32
C LEU A 215 -14.06 6.42 -5.44
N GLY A 216 -15.33 6.65 -5.74
CA GLY A 216 -16.06 5.90 -6.76
C GLY A 216 -15.28 5.70 -8.06
N PRO A 217 -14.77 6.76 -8.71
CA PRO A 217 -13.95 6.62 -9.92
C PRO A 217 -12.65 5.84 -9.70
N ILE A 218 -12.03 5.97 -8.54
CA ILE A 218 -10.73 5.36 -8.21
C ILE A 218 -10.85 3.85 -8.02
N ILE A 219 -11.96 3.38 -7.47
CA ILE A 219 -12.23 1.95 -7.25
C ILE A 219 -12.88 1.27 -8.47
N GLN A 220 -13.17 2.00 -9.54
CA GLN A 220 -13.79 1.46 -10.76
C GLN A 220 -13.13 0.17 -11.27
N PRO A 221 -11.79 0.02 -11.28
CA PRO A 221 -11.14 -1.23 -11.69
C PRO A 221 -11.56 -2.44 -10.84
N VAL A 222 -11.74 -2.24 -9.54
CA VAL A 222 -12.22 -3.29 -8.60
C VAL A 222 -13.69 -3.62 -8.87
N SER A 223 -14.53 -2.59 -9.07
CA SER A 223 -15.95 -2.76 -9.42
C SER A 223 -16.13 -3.53 -10.72
N ASN A 224 -15.36 -3.23 -11.75
CA ASN A 224 -15.45 -3.92 -13.05
C ASN A 224 -15.14 -5.42 -12.96
N ILE A 225 -14.15 -5.81 -12.12
CA ILE A 225 -13.86 -7.22 -11.88
C ILE A 225 -15.01 -7.86 -11.13
N PHE A 226 -15.55 -7.18 -10.14
CA PHE A 226 -16.69 -7.65 -9.37
C PHE A 226 -17.94 -7.88 -10.24
N ASP A 227 -18.28 -6.92 -11.12
CA ASP A 227 -19.40 -7.03 -12.06
C ASP A 227 -19.20 -8.22 -13.02
N GLY A 228 -17.98 -8.46 -13.47
CA GLY A 228 -17.62 -9.65 -14.24
C GLY A 228 -17.87 -10.94 -13.47
N LEU A 229 -17.52 -11.00 -12.18
CA LEU A 229 -17.72 -12.16 -11.32
C LEU A 229 -19.21 -12.45 -11.05
N THR A 230 -20.01 -11.42 -10.78
CA THR A 230 -21.47 -11.56 -10.59
C THR A 230 -22.16 -12.06 -11.85
N GLY A 231 -21.73 -11.59 -13.03
CA GLY A 231 -22.24 -12.06 -14.32
C GLY A 231 -22.02 -13.57 -14.55
N TYR A 232 -20.87 -14.11 -14.13
CA TYR A 232 -20.60 -15.55 -14.21
C TYR A 232 -21.50 -16.37 -13.28
N LEU A 233 -21.78 -15.89 -12.08
CA LEU A 233 -22.62 -16.60 -11.11
C LEU A 233 -24.08 -16.67 -11.54
N THR A 234 -24.59 -15.63 -12.21
CA THR A 234 -25.99 -15.60 -12.69
C THR A 234 -26.21 -16.48 -13.93
N GLN A 235 -25.17 -16.72 -14.74
CA GLN A 235 -25.24 -17.59 -15.92
C GLN A 235 -25.11 -19.09 -15.58
N GLY A 236 -24.50 -19.46 -14.47
CA GLY A 236 -24.30 -20.85 -14.06
C GLY A 236 -25.48 -21.49 -13.36
N THR A 237 -26.60 -20.78 -13.13
CA THR A 237 -27.82 -21.27 -12.45
C THR A 237 -29.03 -21.47 -13.37
N ALA A 238 -28.81 -21.44 -14.69
CA ALA A 238 -29.85 -21.68 -15.69
C ALA A 238 -29.80 -23.11 -16.27
#